data_e63f1985ea817dd20d245cf752b9fd6b
#
_entry.id   e63f1985ea817dd20d245cf752b9fd6b
#
_cell.length_a   1.000
_cell.length_b   1.000
_cell.length_c   1.000
_cell.angle_alpha   90.00
_cell.angle_beta   90.00
_cell.angle_gamma   90.00
#
_symmetry.space_group_name_H-M   'P 1'
#
loop_
_entity.id
_entity.type
_entity.pdbx_description
1 polymer ?
#
loop_
_entity_poly.entity_id
_entity_poly.type
_entity_poly.pdbx_seq_one_letter_code
_entity_poly.pdbx_strand_id
1 'polypeptide(L)'
;MPANRFNNFTTYGAGIGLRIPHYEHILTRRPTCEWFEIISENFMVDGGRPLEILERILERYKVVQHGVSMYFGSAEKLNREHLRRLKNLVRRTKTPWLSDHLCWGSVDGRYTHDLLPMPYTFEAARLTAQKIRAVRDYLEVPVVVENVSSYAEFHVSQMTEWEFLNEVVERADCGILLDVNNIYVSSQNHSFDPTLYVNSVPRERVAQIHIAGHSRYRKYILDTHDHAVIDPVWKLYDRAIQRVGHTATLLEWDDRIPSFDEVHNEALKANKYLASASLAAAV
;
A
#
# COMPACT_ATOMS: atom_id res chain seq x y z
N MET A 1 11.63 -14.26 3.37
CA MET A 1 12.64 -13.71 2.43
C MET A 1 12.23 -12.31 2.06
N PRO A 2 12.96 -11.27 2.48
CA PRO A 2 12.52 -9.89 2.31
C PRO A 2 12.57 -9.40 0.85
N ALA A 3 13.63 -9.73 0.13
CA ALA A 3 13.77 -9.37 -1.28
C ALA A 3 13.20 -10.47 -2.16
N ASN A 4 12.25 -10.12 -3.00
CA ASN A 4 11.60 -11.04 -3.92
C ASN A 4 11.35 -10.38 -5.28
N ARG A 5 10.86 -11.13 -6.26
CA ARG A 5 10.62 -10.60 -7.62
C ARG A 5 9.54 -9.52 -7.67
N PHE A 6 8.67 -9.44 -6.68
CA PHE A 6 7.57 -8.46 -6.64
C PHE A 6 7.99 -7.10 -6.09
N ASN A 7 9.13 -7.03 -5.38
CA ASN A 7 9.77 -5.76 -5.00
C ASN A 7 11.08 -5.50 -5.75
N ASN A 8 11.24 -6.16 -6.90
CA ASN A 8 12.43 -6.08 -7.73
C ASN A 8 13.73 -6.33 -6.95
N PHE A 9 13.69 -7.31 -6.04
CA PHE A 9 14.77 -7.70 -5.15
C PHE A 9 15.33 -6.55 -4.29
N THR A 10 14.49 -5.58 -3.96
CA THR A 10 14.84 -4.40 -3.14
C THR A 10 14.57 -4.67 -1.67
N THR A 11 15.49 -4.22 -0.80
CA THR A 11 15.36 -4.31 0.65
C THR A 11 15.38 -2.91 1.25
N TYR A 12 14.21 -2.29 1.39
CA TYR A 12 14.07 -1.04 2.13
C TYR A 12 13.63 -1.30 3.58
N GLY A 13 14.03 -0.42 4.50
CA GLY A 13 13.56 -0.40 5.87
C GLY A 13 12.28 0.42 6.04
N ALA A 14 12.25 1.27 7.08
CA ALA A 14 11.13 2.14 7.36
C ALA A 14 11.14 3.40 6.46
N GLY A 15 10.00 3.69 5.84
CA GLY A 15 9.75 4.88 5.03
C GLY A 15 8.50 5.63 5.48
N ILE A 16 8.26 6.78 4.89
CA ILE A 16 7.08 7.61 5.15
C ILE A 16 6.48 8.16 3.85
N GLY A 17 5.21 8.52 3.89
CA GLY A 17 4.55 9.20 2.78
C GLY A 17 5.15 10.58 2.50
N LEU A 18 5.43 10.89 1.24
CA LEU A 18 5.85 12.22 0.81
C LEU A 18 4.62 13.14 0.75
N ARG A 19 4.40 13.91 1.80
CA ARG A 19 3.22 14.77 1.96
C ARG A 19 3.58 16.25 1.88
N ILE A 20 2.69 17.06 1.31
CA ILE A 20 2.91 18.51 1.05
C ILE A 20 3.44 19.27 2.27
N PRO A 21 2.90 19.10 3.50
CA PRO A 21 3.40 19.83 4.67
C PRO A 21 4.89 19.61 4.98
N HIS A 22 5.45 18.51 4.50
CA HIS A 22 6.84 18.14 4.78
C HIS A 22 7.85 18.59 3.71
N TYR A 23 7.41 19.06 2.55
CA TYR A 23 8.30 19.37 1.42
C TYR A 23 9.40 20.35 1.79
N GLU A 24 9.05 21.47 2.45
CA GLU A 24 10.05 22.47 2.84
C GLU A 24 11.08 21.89 3.81
N HIS A 25 10.62 21.18 4.83
CA HIS A 25 11.51 20.50 5.80
C HIS A 25 12.48 19.55 5.08
N ILE A 26 11.95 18.65 4.24
CA ILE A 26 12.77 17.66 3.54
C ILE A 26 13.81 18.33 2.64
N LEU A 27 13.43 19.34 1.88
CA LEU A 27 14.30 20.00 0.93
C LEU A 27 15.36 20.90 1.58
N THR A 28 15.05 21.49 2.75
CA THR A 28 15.98 22.39 3.47
C THR A 28 16.83 21.68 4.49
N ARG A 29 16.24 20.80 5.31
CA ARG A 29 16.93 20.09 6.39
C ARG A 29 17.61 18.81 5.92
N ARG A 30 17.17 18.23 4.80
CA ARG A 30 17.73 17.00 4.21
C ARG A 30 17.83 15.86 5.23
N PRO A 31 16.73 15.49 5.92
CA PRO A 31 16.73 14.48 6.96
C PRO A 31 17.21 13.12 6.42
N THR A 32 17.71 12.28 7.31
CA THR A 32 18.04 10.90 6.98
C THR A 32 16.74 10.10 6.96
N CYS A 33 16.17 9.90 5.79
CA CYS A 33 15.06 9.00 5.53
C CYS A 33 15.46 8.03 4.44
N GLU A 34 15.14 6.75 4.58
CA GLU A 34 15.61 5.74 3.63
C GLU A 34 14.89 5.87 2.29
N TRP A 35 13.57 6.05 2.33
CA TRP A 35 12.72 6.18 1.14
C TRP A 35 11.41 6.89 1.45
N PHE A 36 10.81 7.44 0.41
CA PHE A 36 9.49 8.04 0.46
C PHE A 36 8.52 7.32 -0.46
N GLU A 37 7.24 7.27 -0.06
CA GLU A 37 6.17 6.88 -0.95
C GLU A 37 5.41 8.10 -1.44
N ILE A 38 5.07 8.10 -2.72
CA ILE A 38 4.24 9.13 -3.34
C ILE A 38 2.88 8.56 -3.75
N ILE A 39 1.83 9.34 -3.58
CA ILE A 39 0.56 9.09 -4.27
C ILE A 39 0.76 9.51 -5.72
N SER A 40 0.73 8.56 -6.64
CA SER A 40 1.08 8.74 -8.05
C SER A 40 0.28 9.86 -8.71
N GLU A 41 -1.02 9.92 -8.42
CA GLU A 41 -1.95 10.88 -9.00
C GLU A 41 -1.58 12.33 -8.71
N ASN A 42 -0.95 12.61 -7.58
CA ASN A 42 -0.49 13.94 -7.21
C ASN A 42 0.66 14.45 -8.12
N PHE A 43 1.34 13.54 -8.83
CA PHE A 43 2.47 13.85 -9.70
C PHE A 43 2.22 13.53 -11.17
N MET A 44 1.01 13.07 -11.52
CA MET A 44 0.59 12.81 -12.91
C MET A 44 0.10 14.09 -13.60
N VAL A 45 0.92 15.14 -13.54
CA VAL A 45 0.67 16.46 -14.10
C VAL A 45 1.66 16.76 -15.25
N ASP A 46 1.33 17.76 -16.09
CA ASP A 46 2.15 18.09 -17.26
C ASP A 46 3.36 18.97 -16.92
N GLY A 47 3.47 19.49 -15.68
CA GLY A 47 4.58 20.34 -15.22
C GLY A 47 4.27 21.03 -13.89
N GLY A 48 5.10 22.02 -13.55
CA GLY A 48 4.93 22.88 -12.39
C GLY A 48 5.46 22.29 -11.08
N ARG A 49 5.06 22.95 -9.99
CA ARG A 49 5.62 22.71 -8.65
C ARG A 49 5.66 21.25 -8.20
N PRO A 50 4.64 20.39 -8.43
CA PRO A 50 4.72 19.00 -8.03
C PRO A 50 5.93 18.27 -8.64
N LEU A 51 6.15 18.43 -9.95
CA LEU A 51 7.28 17.78 -10.62
C LEU A 51 8.62 18.40 -10.23
N GLU A 52 8.70 19.71 -10.01
CA GLU A 52 9.91 20.37 -9.52
C GLU A 52 10.32 19.86 -8.13
N ILE A 53 9.36 19.66 -7.24
CA ILE A 53 9.58 19.04 -5.92
C ILE A 53 10.06 17.60 -6.08
N LEU A 54 9.36 16.81 -6.90
CA LEU A 54 9.71 15.41 -7.13
C LEU A 54 11.15 15.27 -7.65
N GLU A 55 11.56 16.07 -8.62
CA GLU A 55 12.94 16.05 -9.16
C GLU A 55 13.97 16.28 -8.05
N ARG A 56 13.76 17.29 -7.20
CA ARG A 56 14.66 17.59 -6.09
C ARG A 56 14.70 16.48 -5.02
N ILE A 57 13.57 15.78 -4.81
CA ILE A 57 13.51 14.61 -3.94
C ILE A 57 14.31 13.46 -4.53
N LEU A 58 14.14 13.19 -5.83
CA LEU A 58 14.83 12.10 -6.55
C LEU A 58 16.36 12.28 -6.62
N GLU A 59 16.88 13.50 -6.49
CA GLU A 59 18.33 13.73 -6.40
C GLU A 59 18.98 13.03 -5.20
N ARG A 60 18.21 12.76 -4.14
CA ARG A 60 18.75 12.29 -2.86
C ARG A 60 18.07 11.05 -2.32
N TYR A 61 16.78 10.90 -2.54
CA TYR A 61 15.96 9.87 -1.89
C TYR A 61 15.43 8.84 -2.88
N LYS A 62 15.22 7.64 -2.39
CA LYS A 62 14.46 6.62 -3.10
C LYS A 62 12.98 6.96 -3.03
N VAL A 63 12.27 6.69 -4.11
CA VAL A 63 10.81 6.94 -4.20
C VAL A 63 10.12 5.67 -4.69
N VAL A 64 9.07 5.28 -3.98
CA VAL A 64 8.15 4.21 -4.39
C VAL A 64 6.82 4.85 -4.76
N GLN A 65 6.15 4.29 -5.76
CA GLN A 65 4.85 4.78 -6.22
C GLN A 65 3.72 3.94 -5.65
N HIS A 66 2.72 4.65 -5.13
CA HIS A 66 1.45 4.11 -4.72
C HIS A 66 0.33 4.81 -5.49
N GLY A 67 -0.64 4.07 -6.01
CA GLY A 67 -1.78 4.57 -6.76
C GLY A 67 -3.08 4.42 -5.98
N VAL A 68 -4.04 5.30 -6.29
CA VAL A 68 -5.36 5.31 -5.64
C VAL A 68 -6.52 5.30 -6.64
N SER A 69 -6.23 5.13 -7.93
CA SER A 69 -7.24 5.35 -8.99
C SER A 69 -7.31 4.26 -10.07
N MET A 70 -6.64 3.13 -9.87
CA MET A 70 -6.74 2.01 -10.83
C MET A 70 -8.10 1.31 -10.75
N TYR A 71 -8.71 1.27 -9.56
CA TYR A 71 -10.00 0.63 -9.34
C TYR A 71 -10.11 -0.73 -10.02
N PHE A 72 -9.17 -1.63 -9.70
CA PHE A 72 -9.07 -2.96 -10.35
C PHE A 72 -10.37 -3.75 -10.33
N GLY A 73 -11.21 -3.54 -9.30
CA GLY A 73 -12.50 -4.17 -9.13
C GLY A 73 -13.66 -3.56 -9.92
N SER A 74 -13.49 -2.38 -10.50
CA SER A 74 -14.55 -1.74 -11.29
C SER A 74 -14.82 -2.49 -12.59
N ALA A 75 -16.05 -2.41 -13.09
CA ALA A 75 -16.45 -3.09 -14.33
C ALA A 75 -15.85 -2.46 -15.59
N GLU A 76 -15.50 -1.18 -15.52
CA GLU A 76 -14.98 -0.41 -16.65
C GLU A 76 -13.63 -0.91 -17.15
N LYS A 77 -13.34 -0.59 -18.39
CA LYS A 77 -12.02 -0.81 -18.97
C LYS A 77 -10.99 0.10 -18.31
N LEU A 78 -9.74 -0.36 -18.27
CA LEU A 78 -8.61 0.45 -17.82
C LEU A 78 -8.52 1.77 -18.60
N ASN A 79 -8.34 2.86 -17.86
CA ASN A 79 -8.18 4.19 -18.45
C ASN A 79 -6.80 4.33 -19.10
N ARG A 80 -6.75 4.37 -20.43
CA ARG A 80 -5.49 4.42 -21.20
C ARG A 80 -4.69 5.70 -20.96
N GLU A 81 -5.36 6.81 -20.75
CA GLU A 81 -4.68 8.09 -20.47
C GLU A 81 -4.04 8.06 -19.07
N HIS A 82 -4.75 7.52 -18.07
CA HIS A 82 -4.20 7.30 -16.74
C HIS A 82 -2.96 6.40 -16.81
N LEU A 83 -3.05 5.26 -17.50
CA LEU A 83 -1.91 4.35 -17.69
C LEU A 83 -0.71 5.02 -18.39
N ARG A 84 -0.96 5.85 -19.40
CA ARG A 84 0.09 6.58 -20.10
C ARG A 84 0.83 7.54 -19.16
N ARG A 85 0.09 8.32 -18.36
CA ARG A 85 0.66 9.25 -17.37
C ARG A 85 1.43 8.48 -16.31
N LEU A 86 0.87 7.40 -15.80
CA LEU A 86 1.50 6.53 -14.81
C LEU A 86 2.81 5.92 -15.34
N LYS A 87 2.84 5.43 -16.60
CA LYS A 87 4.07 4.93 -17.23
C LYS A 87 5.15 6.01 -17.32
N ASN A 88 4.79 7.24 -17.63
CA ASN A 88 5.74 8.35 -17.65
C ASN A 88 6.31 8.63 -16.26
N LEU A 89 5.48 8.55 -15.22
CA LEU A 89 5.92 8.72 -13.84
C LEU A 89 6.83 7.55 -13.38
N VAL A 90 6.49 6.30 -13.74
CA VAL A 90 7.34 5.12 -13.50
C VAL A 90 8.75 5.30 -14.09
N ARG A 91 8.83 5.78 -15.33
CA ARG A 91 10.13 6.07 -15.98
C ARG A 91 10.92 7.16 -15.28
N ARG A 92 10.25 8.18 -14.75
CA ARG A 92 10.85 9.32 -14.06
C ARG A 92 11.39 8.91 -12.69
N THR A 93 10.58 8.23 -11.88
CA THR A 93 10.95 7.84 -10.51
C THR A 93 11.84 6.60 -10.47
N LYS A 94 11.81 5.76 -11.50
CA LYS A 94 12.45 4.44 -11.53
C LYS A 94 12.02 3.59 -10.32
N THR A 95 10.75 3.72 -9.93
CA THR A 95 10.19 2.96 -8.82
C THR A 95 10.46 1.46 -8.98
N PRO A 96 10.87 0.75 -7.95
CA PRO A 96 11.13 -0.68 -8.04
C PRO A 96 9.87 -1.52 -8.17
N TRP A 97 8.75 -1.02 -7.67
CA TRP A 97 7.39 -1.56 -7.86
C TRP A 97 6.37 -0.43 -7.84
N LEU A 98 5.17 -0.72 -8.31
CA LEU A 98 4.00 0.15 -8.20
C LEU A 98 2.93 -0.59 -7.41
N SER A 99 2.36 0.03 -6.39
CA SER A 99 1.19 -0.48 -5.66
C SER A 99 -0.08 0.28 -5.99
N ASP A 100 -1.23 -0.38 -5.87
CA ASP A 100 -2.56 0.21 -5.91
C ASP A 100 -3.57 -0.73 -5.22
N HIS A 101 -4.74 -0.23 -4.87
CA HIS A 101 -5.70 -0.89 -4.02
C HIS A 101 -6.53 -1.97 -4.75
N LEU A 102 -6.84 -3.03 -4.01
CA LEU A 102 -7.75 -4.09 -4.45
C LEU A 102 -9.20 -3.68 -4.13
N CYS A 103 -9.71 -2.70 -4.86
CA CYS A 103 -11.00 -2.06 -4.62
C CYS A 103 -11.76 -1.80 -5.91
N TRP A 104 -13.01 -1.37 -5.76
CA TRP A 104 -13.74 -0.67 -6.81
C TRP A 104 -14.04 0.77 -6.36
N GLY A 105 -14.22 1.69 -7.29
CA GLY A 105 -14.47 3.09 -6.99
C GLY A 105 -15.11 3.83 -8.16
N SER A 106 -15.51 3.10 -9.23
CA SER A 106 -16.21 3.70 -10.37
C SER A 106 -17.23 2.76 -10.95
N VAL A 107 -18.33 3.33 -11.45
CA VAL A 107 -19.41 2.66 -12.21
C VAL A 107 -20.02 3.63 -13.22
N ASP A 108 -20.12 3.23 -14.49
CA ASP A 108 -20.68 4.04 -15.58
C ASP A 108 -20.07 5.45 -15.67
N GLY A 109 -18.75 5.55 -15.50
CA GLY A 109 -18.00 6.81 -15.56
C GLY A 109 -18.21 7.74 -14.36
N ARG A 110 -18.90 7.29 -13.32
CA ARG A 110 -19.05 8.01 -12.04
C ARG A 110 -18.06 7.45 -11.04
N TYR A 111 -17.38 8.34 -10.33
CA TYR A 111 -16.36 7.99 -9.33
C TYR A 111 -16.90 8.24 -7.93
N THR A 112 -16.67 7.29 -7.03
CA THR A 112 -17.11 7.39 -5.63
C THR A 112 -16.17 8.26 -4.80
N HIS A 113 -14.94 8.46 -5.28
CA HIS A 113 -13.84 9.07 -4.52
C HIS A 113 -13.55 8.32 -3.21
N ASP A 114 -13.75 7.01 -3.23
CA ASP A 114 -13.54 6.11 -2.10
C ASP A 114 -13.04 4.76 -2.59
N LEU A 115 -12.41 4.00 -1.69
CA LEU A 115 -11.85 2.68 -1.93
C LEU A 115 -12.82 1.62 -1.39
N LEU A 116 -13.78 1.21 -2.22
CA LEU A 116 -14.85 0.35 -1.78
C LEU A 116 -14.45 -1.14 -1.88
N PRO A 117 -14.87 -1.97 -0.89
CA PRO A 117 -14.59 -3.41 -0.91
C PRO A 117 -15.26 -4.10 -2.08
N MET A 118 -14.71 -5.21 -2.53
CA MET A 118 -15.21 -5.99 -3.65
C MET A 118 -16.11 -7.13 -3.19
N PRO A 119 -17.02 -7.65 -4.03
CA PRO A 119 -17.64 -8.95 -3.80
C PRO A 119 -16.56 -10.04 -3.97
N TYR A 120 -16.30 -10.82 -2.92
CA TYR A 120 -15.25 -11.84 -2.91
C TYR A 120 -15.71 -13.11 -3.63
N THR A 121 -15.78 -13.03 -4.97
CA THR A 121 -16.21 -14.13 -5.84
C THR A 121 -15.07 -14.57 -6.78
N PHE A 122 -15.10 -15.81 -7.24
CA PHE A 122 -14.10 -16.30 -8.23
C PHE A 122 -14.16 -15.52 -9.55
N GLU A 123 -15.34 -15.03 -9.94
CA GLU A 123 -15.47 -14.21 -11.14
C GLU A 123 -14.79 -12.85 -10.96
N ALA A 124 -15.06 -12.16 -9.84
CA ALA A 124 -14.41 -10.89 -9.51
C ALA A 124 -12.88 -11.06 -9.45
N ALA A 125 -12.38 -12.11 -8.79
CA ALA A 125 -10.95 -12.41 -8.73
C ALA A 125 -10.34 -12.61 -10.12
N ARG A 126 -11.01 -13.35 -11.01
CA ARG A 126 -10.55 -13.58 -12.38
C ARG A 126 -10.47 -12.29 -13.20
N LEU A 127 -11.51 -11.46 -13.14
CA LEU A 127 -11.58 -10.19 -13.88
C LEU A 127 -10.54 -9.18 -13.37
N THR A 128 -10.41 -9.06 -12.07
CA THR A 128 -9.40 -8.22 -11.41
C THR A 128 -8.00 -8.64 -11.78
N ALA A 129 -7.70 -9.93 -11.70
CA ALA A 129 -6.39 -10.46 -12.08
C ALA A 129 -6.03 -10.20 -13.55
N GLN A 130 -7.01 -10.22 -14.47
CA GLN A 130 -6.79 -9.86 -15.88
C GLN A 130 -6.34 -8.41 -16.03
N LYS A 131 -6.97 -7.48 -15.29
CA LYS A 131 -6.58 -6.06 -15.32
C LYS A 131 -5.21 -5.84 -14.73
N ILE A 132 -4.90 -6.45 -13.59
CA ILE A 132 -3.58 -6.34 -12.95
C ILE A 132 -2.48 -6.80 -13.90
N ARG A 133 -2.66 -7.94 -14.58
CA ARG A 133 -1.70 -8.41 -15.61
C ARG A 133 -1.52 -7.39 -16.72
N ALA A 134 -2.64 -6.87 -17.27
CA ALA A 134 -2.58 -5.89 -18.35
C ALA A 134 -1.84 -4.61 -17.95
N VAL A 135 -2.02 -4.15 -16.69
CA VAL A 135 -1.31 -3.01 -16.13
C VAL A 135 0.18 -3.31 -15.97
N ARG A 136 0.53 -4.45 -15.36
CA ARG A 136 1.92 -4.88 -15.19
C ARG A 136 2.65 -4.97 -16.54
N ASP A 137 2.04 -5.62 -17.53
CA ASP A 137 2.64 -5.82 -18.84
C ASP A 137 2.79 -4.49 -19.59
N TYR A 138 1.87 -3.54 -19.41
CA TYR A 138 1.97 -2.21 -19.99
C TYR A 138 3.02 -1.34 -19.30
N LEU A 139 3.07 -1.35 -17.95
CA LEU A 139 3.98 -0.50 -17.18
C LEU A 139 5.41 -1.04 -17.14
N GLU A 140 5.60 -2.35 -17.33
CA GLU A 140 6.91 -3.03 -17.29
C GLU A 140 7.62 -2.89 -15.93
N VAL A 141 6.82 -2.87 -14.86
CA VAL A 141 7.27 -2.82 -13.46
C VAL A 141 6.42 -3.79 -12.64
N PRO A 142 6.96 -4.43 -11.58
CA PRO A 142 6.14 -5.23 -10.69
C PRO A 142 4.95 -4.45 -10.16
N VAL A 143 3.76 -5.05 -10.23
CA VAL A 143 2.54 -4.51 -9.64
C VAL A 143 2.25 -5.23 -8.33
N VAL A 144 1.89 -4.47 -7.33
CA VAL A 144 1.62 -4.91 -5.97
C VAL A 144 0.22 -4.44 -5.60
N VAL A 145 -0.61 -5.32 -5.06
CA VAL A 145 -1.99 -4.95 -4.69
C VAL A 145 -2.16 -4.89 -3.19
N GLU A 146 -2.91 -3.90 -2.74
CA GLU A 146 -3.18 -3.63 -1.35
C GLU A 146 -4.57 -4.10 -0.94
N ASN A 147 -4.65 -4.72 0.26
CA ASN A 147 -5.90 -4.99 0.94
C ASN A 147 -6.49 -3.71 1.54
N VAL A 148 -7.77 -3.45 1.28
CA VAL A 148 -8.45 -2.24 1.76
C VAL A 148 -9.14 -2.47 3.10
N SER A 149 -9.39 -1.40 3.86
CA SER A 149 -10.29 -1.43 5.01
C SER A 149 -11.74 -1.60 4.55
N SER A 150 -12.54 -2.35 5.32
CA SER A 150 -13.89 -2.74 4.93
C SER A 150 -14.92 -2.37 5.97
N TYR A 151 -16.07 -1.86 5.50
CA TYR A 151 -17.21 -1.40 6.29
C TYR A 151 -18.52 -2.06 5.88
N ALA A 152 -18.48 -2.85 4.82
CA ALA A 152 -19.63 -3.56 4.26
C ALA A 152 -19.20 -4.91 3.67
N GLU A 153 -20.11 -5.85 3.68
CA GLU A 153 -19.93 -7.18 3.10
C GLU A 153 -20.98 -7.42 2.01
N PHE A 154 -20.61 -8.21 1.02
CA PHE A 154 -21.53 -8.62 -0.05
C PHE A 154 -22.05 -10.03 0.22
N HIS A 155 -23.39 -10.19 0.26
CA HIS A 155 -24.01 -11.51 0.43
C HIS A 155 -23.64 -12.54 -0.64
N VAL A 156 -23.19 -12.08 -1.81
CA VAL A 156 -22.75 -12.96 -2.90
C VAL A 156 -21.30 -13.43 -2.74
N SER A 157 -20.59 -12.96 -1.72
CA SER A 157 -19.20 -13.41 -1.45
C SER A 157 -19.16 -14.92 -1.20
N GLN A 158 -18.21 -15.58 -1.82
CA GLN A 158 -18.02 -17.05 -1.83
C GLN A 158 -16.80 -17.48 -0.97
N MET A 159 -16.03 -16.53 -0.53
CA MET A 159 -14.79 -16.74 0.22
C MET A 159 -14.52 -15.54 1.13
N THR A 160 -13.57 -15.70 2.05
CA THR A 160 -13.08 -14.63 2.91
C THR A 160 -12.23 -13.63 2.13
N GLU A 161 -11.99 -12.44 2.70
CA GLU A 161 -11.16 -11.41 2.05
C GLU A 161 -9.75 -11.92 1.75
N TRP A 162 -9.09 -12.61 2.69
CA TRP A 162 -7.74 -13.14 2.48
C TRP A 162 -7.68 -14.27 1.45
N GLU A 163 -8.71 -15.09 1.34
CA GLU A 163 -8.82 -16.08 0.26
C GLU A 163 -8.99 -15.40 -1.09
N PHE A 164 -9.78 -14.33 -1.15
CA PHE A 164 -9.96 -13.52 -2.36
C PHE A 164 -8.64 -12.84 -2.76
N LEU A 165 -7.94 -12.20 -1.83
CA LEU A 165 -6.62 -11.62 -2.09
C LEU A 165 -5.66 -12.67 -2.66
N ASN A 166 -5.59 -13.85 -2.03
CA ASN A 166 -4.73 -14.95 -2.47
C ASN A 166 -5.07 -15.40 -3.89
N GLU A 167 -6.35 -15.60 -4.18
CA GLU A 167 -6.85 -15.98 -5.51
C GLU A 167 -6.48 -14.94 -6.58
N VAL A 168 -6.63 -13.64 -6.26
CA VAL A 168 -6.26 -12.54 -7.16
C VAL A 168 -4.76 -12.54 -7.43
N VAL A 169 -3.92 -12.57 -6.40
CA VAL A 169 -2.47 -12.43 -6.58
C VAL A 169 -1.84 -13.65 -7.24
N GLU A 170 -2.39 -14.82 -7.01
CA GLU A 170 -1.97 -16.04 -7.69
C GLU A 170 -2.31 -15.98 -9.19
N ARG A 171 -3.57 -15.65 -9.52
CA ARG A 171 -4.01 -15.51 -10.91
C ARG A 171 -3.32 -14.38 -11.66
N ALA A 172 -3.08 -13.26 -10.99
CA ALA A 172 -2.41 -12.11 -11.58
C ALA A 172 -0.90 -12.28 -11.70
N ASP A 173 -0.32 -13.17 -10.90
CA ASP A 173 1.12 -13.27 -10.67
C ASP A 173 1.71 -11.90 -10.26
N CYS A 174 1.11 -11.28 -9.24
CA CYS A 174 1.51 -10.00 -8.68
C CYS A 174 1.91 -10.11 -7.21
N GLY A 175 2.47 -9.02 -6.66
CA GLY A 175 2.83 -8.90 -5.25
C GLY A 175 1.69 -8.41 -4.37
N ILE A 176 1.93 -8.39 -3.07
CA ILE A 176 1.04 -7.89 -2.03
C ILE A 176 1.70 -6.72 -1.33
N LEU A 177 1.00 -5.61 -1.24
CA LEU A 177 1.18 -4.62 -0.21
C LEU A 177 0.24 -5.01 0.92
N LEU A 178 0.81 -5.41 2.06
CA LEU A 178 0.04 -5.87 3.22
C LEU A 178 -0.19 -4.69 4.16
N ASP A 179 -1.37 -4.09 4.09
CA ASP A 179 -1.74 -3.07 5.07
C ASP A 179 -2.28 -3.72 6.34
N VAL A 180 -1.50 -3.57 7.42
CA VAL A 180 -1.79 -4.17 8.72
C VAL A 180 -2.85 -3.38 9.48
N ASN A 181 -2.93 -2.06 9.26
CA ASN A 181 -3.99 -1.24 9.85
C ASN A 181 -5.35 -1.58 9.22
N ASN A 182 -5.40 -1.76 7.89
CA ASN A 182 -6.63 -2.16 7.19
C ASN A 182 -7.13 -3.53 7.64
N ILE A 183 -6.22 -4.49 7.85
CA ILE A 183 -6.58 -5.79 8.45
C ILE A 183 -7.17 -5.59 9.85
N TYR A 184 -6.53 -4.76 10.68
CA TYR A 184 -7.03 -4.50 12.03
C TYR A 184 -8.40 -3.81 11.99
N VAL A 185 -8.57 -2.77 11.17
CA VAL A 185 -9.84 -2.06 10.99
C VAL A 185 -10.95 -3.01 10.56
N SER A 186 -10.72 -3.79 9.51
CA SER A 186 -11.67 -4.78 9.00
C SER A 186 -12.01 -5.84 10.06
N SER A 187 -11.02 -6.31 10.82
CA SER A 187 -11.23 -7.32 11.88
C SER A 187 -12.16 -6.83 12.99
N GLN A 188 -12.05 -5.55 13.35
CA GLN A 188 -12.91 -4.95 14.37
C GLN A 188 -14.33 -4.69 13.84
N ASN A 189 -14.45 -4.29 12.58
CA ASN A 189 -15.75 -4.01 11.97
C ASN A 189 -16.55 -5.27 11.66
N HIS A 190 -15.88 -6.38 11.29
CA HIS A 190 -16.50 -7.65 10.89
C HIS A 190 -16.29 -8.79 11.90
N SER A 191 -15.64 -8.53 13.03
CA SER A 191 -15.49 -9.48 14.15
C SER A 191 -14.76 -10.78 13.79
N PHE A 192 -13.61 -10.69 13.11
CA PHE A 192 -12.71 -11.83 12.88
C PHE A 192 -11.34 -11.65 13.55
N ASP A 193 -10.57 -12.72 13.70
CA ASP A 193 -9.21 -12.66 14.23
C ASP A 193 -8.23 -12.17 13.15
N PRO A 194 -7.62 -10.97 13.29
CA PRO A 194 -6.70 -10.43 12.30
C PRO A 194 -5.45 -11.30 12.08
N THR A 195 -5.10 -12.16 13.04
CA THR A 195 -3.96 -13.07 12.88
C THR A 195 -4.21 -14.16 11.86
N LEU A 196 -5.47 -14.56 11.64
CA LEU A 196 -5.84 -15.48 10.57
C LEU A 196 -5.52 -14.88 9.20
N TYR A 197 -5.84 -13.60 9.00
CA TYR A 197 -5.53 -12.91 7.76
C TYR A 197 -4.02 -12.90 7.51
N VAL A 198 -3.24 -12.37 8.44
CA VAL A 198 -1.77 -12.31 8.34
C VAL A 198 -1.16 -13.69 8.09
N ASN A 199 -1.68 -14.74 8.74
CA ASN A 199 -1.17 -16.10 8.58
C ASN A 199 -1.55 -16.73 7.22
N SER A 200 -2.60 -16.26 6.57
CA SER A 200 -3.14 -16.84 5.32
C SER A 200 -2.51 -16.29 4.05
N VAL A 201 -1.92 -15.08 4.09
CA VAL A 201 -1.31 -14.50 2.89
C VAL A 201 -0.02 -15.23 2.47
N PRO A 202 0.26 -15.40 1.17
CA PRO A 202 1.49 -16.01 0.67
C PRO A 202 2.68 -15.07 0.93
N ARG A 203 3.48 -15.41 1.95
CA ARG A 203 4.59 -14.58 2.44
C ARG A 203 5.61 -14.19 1.38
N GLU A 204 5.82 -15.06 0.40
CA GLU A 204 6.76 -14.86 -0.71
C GLU A 204 6.30 -13.82 -1.72
N ARG A 205 5.03 -13.39 -1.64
CA ARG A 205 4.45 -12.33 -2.48
C ARG A 205 4.39 -10.98 -1.79
N VAL A 206 4.61 -10.91 -0.47
CA VAL A 206 4.59 -9.62 0.25
C VAL A 206 5.82 -8.80 -0.14
N ALA A 207 5.58 -7.69 -0.79
CA ALA A 207 6.61 -6.77 -1.29
C ALA A 207 6.80 -5.55 -0.39
N GLN A 208 5.72 -5.14 0.28
CA GLN A 208 5.66 -3.96 1.13
C GLN A 208 4.63 -4.16 2.23
N ILE A 209 4.78 -3.46 3.33
CA ILE A 209 3.81 -3.39 4.43
C ILE A 209 3.46 -1.93 4.69
N HIS A 210 2.17 -1.63 4.86
CA HIS A 210 1.69 -0.37 5.40
C HIS A 210 1.28 -0.53 6.87
N ILE A 211 1.53 0.51 7.65
CA ILE A 211 1.06 0.72 9.01
C ILE A 211 0.53 2.14 9.14
N ALA A 212 -0.58 2.30 9.84
CA ALA A 212 -1.23 3.59 10.02
C ALA A 212 -1.97 3.66 11.36
N GLY A 213 -2.39 4.86 11.74
CA GLY A 213 -3.37 5.07 12.77
C GLY A 213 -4.78 5.14 12.19
N HIS A 214 -5.79 5.04 13.05
CA HIS A 214 -7.19 5.08 12.65
C HIS A 214 -8.05 5.76 13.71
N SER A 215 -9.25 6.19 13.33
CA SER A 215 -10.23 6.80 14.26
C SER A 215 -11.26 5.79 14.74
N ARG A 216 -11.54 5.78 16.05
CA ARG A 216 -12.55 4.91 16.65
C ARG A 216 -13.84 5.68 16.91
N TYR A 217 -14.93 5.16 16.37
CA TYR A 217 -16.29 5.61 16.63
C TYR A 217 -17.05 4.59 17.49
N ARG A 218 -18.24 4.98 17.97
CA ARG A 218 -19.01 4.14 18.90
C ARG A 218 -19.32 2.73 18.34
N LYS A 219 -19.56 2.60 17.03
CA LYS A 219 -20.05 1.37 16.41
C LYS A 219 -19.06 0.75 15.43
N TYR A 220 -18.05 1.49 14.99
CA TYR A 220 -17.07 1.07 13.99
C TYR A 220 -15.76 1.81 14.18
N ILE A 221 -14.73 1.36 13.55
CA ILE A 221 -13.49 2.11 13.40
C ILE A 221 -13.29 2.46 11.92
N LEU A 222 -12.74 3.64 11.69
CA LEU A 222 -12.54 4.20 10.36
C LEU A 222 -11.05 4.40 10.11
N ASP A 223 -10.61 3.94 8.97
CA ASP A 223 -9.27 4.06 8.47
C ASP A 223 -9.01 5.50 8.00
N THR A 224 -8.53 6.33 8.91
CA THR A 224 -8.39 7.78 8.68
C THR A 224 -6.95 8.23 8.51
N HIS A 225 -5.99 7.41 8.88
CA HIS A 225 -4.56 7.73 8.87
C HIS A 225 -4.22 9.09 9.51
N ASP A 226 -4.91 9.43 10.61
CA ASP A 226 -4.85 10.75 11.27
C ASP A 226 -4.28 10.71 12.69
N HIS A 227 -3.79 9.53 13.12
CA HIS A 227 -3.25 9.29 14.47
C HIS A 227 -1.98 8.43 14.41
N ALA A 228 -1.24 8.42 15.53
CA ALA A 228 -0.15 7.47 15.75
C ALA A 228 -0.67 6.02 15.73
N VAL A 229 0.21 5.10 15.35
CA VAL A 229 -0.10 3.66 15.32
C VAL A 229 -0.33 3.14 16.74
N ILE A 230 -1.45 2.46 16.96
CA ILE A 230 -1.80 1.93 18.28
C ILE A 230 -1.11 0.58 18.56
N ASP A 231 -0.94 0.24 19.84
CA ASP A 231 -0.29 -1.02 20.26
C ASP A 231 -0.84 -2.29 19.61
N PRO A 232 -2.17 -2.49 19.44
CA PRO A 232 -2.69 -3.67 18.76
C PRO A 232 -2.23 -3.79 17.30
N VAL A 233 -2.12 -2.67 16.58
CA VAL A 233 -1.61 -2.65 15.19
C VAL A 233 -0.11 -2.96 15.18
N TRP A 234 0.68 -2.40 16.11
CA TRP A 234 2.09 -2.76 16.27
C TRP A 234 2.31 -4.25 16.59
N LYS A 235 1.44 -4.87 17.40
CA LYS A 235 1.50 -6.31 17.68
C LYS A 235 1.19 -7.15 16.44
N LEU A 236 0.22 -6.71 15.65
CA LEU A 236 -0.12 -7.39 14.39
C LEU A 236 1.00 -7.22 13.36
N TYR A 237 1.62 -6.05 13.30
CA TYR A 237 2.81 -5.80 12.49
C TYR A 237 3.98 -6.69 12.88
N ASP A 238 4.27 -6.84 14.19
CA ASP A 238 5.29 -7.78 14.67
C ASP A 238 5.03 -9.19 14.13
N ARG A 239 3.79 -9.66 14.24
CA ARG A 239 3.38 -10.96 13.69
C ARG A 239 3.61 -11.05 12.19
N ALA A 240 3.27 -10.00 11.44
CA ALA A 240 3.49 -9.94 10.00
C ALA A 240 4.99 -10.03 9.68
N ILE A 241 5.83 -9.24 10.32
CA ILE A 241 7.28 -9.21 10.11
C ILE A 241 7.94 -10.56 10.48
N GLN A 242 7.53 -11.18 11.58
CA GLN A 242 8.04 -12.52 11.95
C GLN A 242 7.72 -13.57 10.88
N ARG A 243 6.59 -13.43 10.19
CA ARG A 243 6.17 -14.34 9.13
C ARG A 243 6.85 -14.08 7.79
N VAL A 244 6.87 -12.80 7.35
CA VAL A 244 7.36 -12.43 6.02
C VAL A 244 8.84 -12.10 5.98
N GLY A 245 9.43 -11.74 7.11
CA GLY A 245 10.82 -11.28 7.21
C GLY A 245 10.96 -9.77 7.02
N HIS A 246 12.19 -9.29 6.93
CA HIS A 246 12.50 -7.88 6.71
C HIS A 246 11.89 -7.40 5.38
N THR A 247 10.91 -6.52 5.45
CA THR A 247 10.13 -6.05 4.30
C THR A 247 9.98 -4.53 4.38
N ALA A 248 10.07 -3.84 3.24
CA ALA A 248 9.84 -2.41 3.15
C ALA A 248 8.55 -2.02 3.89
N THR A 249 8.66 -1.16 4.88
CA THR A 249 7.54 -0.77 5.74
C THR A 249 7.30 0.73 5.63
N LEU A 250 6.10 1.13 5.32
CA LEU A 250 5.69 2.52 5.25
C LEU A 250 4.76 2.87 6.41
N LEU A 251 5.03 3.99 7.06
CA LEU A 251 4.04 4.65 7.90
C LEU A 251 3.24 5.63 7.05
N GLU A 252 1.93 5.40 6.98
CA GLU A 252 0.99 6.34 6.38
C GLU A 252 0.43 7.30 7.41
N TRP A 253 0.40 8.59 7.02
CA TRP A 253 -0.25 9.65 7.77
C TRP A 253 -0.81 10.67 6.79
N ASP A 254 -2.13 10.68 6.59
CA ASP A 254 -2.77 11.37 5.46
C ASP A 254 -3.65 12.55 5.88
N ASP A 255 -4.15 12.55 7.09
CA ASP A 255 -4.93 13.65 7.66
C ASP A 255 -4.30 14.13 8.97
N ARG A 256 -4.55 15.40 9.33
CA ARG A 256 -3.96 16.03 10.53
C ARG A 256 -2.45 15.80 10.65
N ILE A 257 -1.77 15.86 9.50
CA ILE A 257 -0.36 15.49 9.35
C ILE A 257 0.49 16.33 10.31
N PRO A 258 1.20 15.72 11.29
CA PRO A 258 2.03 16.44 12.23
C PRO A 258 3.38 16.85 11.61
N SER A 259 4.31 17.30 12.44
CA SER A 259 5.66 17.65 11.97
C SER A 259 6.37 16.47 11.34
N PHE A 260 7.30 16.74 10.41
CA PHE A 260 8.14 15.70 9.79
C PHE A 260 8.81 14.81 10.84
N ASP A 261 9.40 15.41 11.87
CA ASP A 261 10.13 14.68 12.91
C ASP A 261 9.22 13.74 13.70
N GLU A 262 7.98 14.13 13.94
CA GLU A 262 6.99 13.31 14.63
C GLU A 262 6.59 12.08 13.79
N VAL A 263 6.24 12.28 12.51
CA VAL A 263 5.92 11.19 11.58
C VAL A 263 7.13 10.27 11.39
N HIS A 264 8.31 10.84 11.19
CA HIS A 264 9.53 10.05 10.98
C HIS A 264 9.91 9.23 12.22
N ASN A 265 9.82 9.81 13.42
CA ASN A 265 10.07 9.08 14.67
C ASN A 265 9.06 7.95 14.89
N GLU A 266 7.81 8.14 14.51
CA GLU A 266 6.79 7.07 14.55
C GLU A 266 7.17 5.93 13.59
N ALA A 267 7.55 6.25 12.34
CA ALA A 267 8.00 5.26 11.36
C ALA A 267 9.23 4.46 11.83
N LEU A 268 10.19 5.13 12.46
CA LEU A 268 11.42 4.50 12.94
C LEU A 268 11.17 3.44 14.02
N LYS A 269 10.02 3.43 14.68
CA LYS A 269 9.63 2.35 15.61
C LYS A 269 9.57 0.98 14.91
N ALA A 270 9.31 0.94 13.60
CA ALA A 270 9.31 -0.29 12.82
C ALA A 270 10.69 -0.97 12.81
N ASN A 271 11.78 -0.21 12.93
CA ASN A 271 13.14 -0.73 12.81
C ASN A 271 13.47 -1.81 13.87
N LYS A 272 12.89 -1.72 15.09
CA LYS A 272 13.11 -2.75 16.13
C LYS A 272 12.58 -4.12 15.70
N TYR A 273 11.45 -4.15 14.96
CA TYR A 273 10.83 -5.39 14.45
C TYR A 273 11.59 -5.91 13.23
N LEU A 274 11.98 -5.00 12.32
CA LEU A 274 12.77 -5.34 11.14
C LEU A 274 14.12 -5.95 11.50
N ALA A 275 14.79 -5.41 12.53
CA ALA A 275 16.07 -5.94 13.04
C ALA A 275 15.90 -7.36 13.63
N SER A 276 14.82 -7.61 14.38
CA SER A 276 14.58 -8.94 14.97
C SER A 276 14.35 -10.02 13.91
N ALA A 277 13.62 -9.70 12.84
CA ALA A 277 13.39 -10.63 11.73
C ALA A 277 14.66 -10.95 10.93
N SER A 278 15.57 -9.98 10.82
CA SER A 278 16.86 -10.19 10.14
C SER A 278 17.75 -11.17 10.93
N LEU A 279 17.73 -11.12 12.26
CA LEU A 279 18.46 -12.06 13.13
C LEU A 279 17.87 -13.48 13.04
N ALA A 280 16.54 -13.63 13.03
CA ALA A 280 15.88 -14.92 12.91
C ALA A 280 16.13 -15.62 11.57
N ALA A 281 16.38 -14.86 10.51
CA ALA A 281 16.67 -15.42 9.18
C ALA A 281 18.15 -15.83 9.00
N ALA A 282 19.03 -15.42 9.91
CA ALA A 282 20.47 -15.73 9.90
C ALA A 282 20.85 -16.99 10.72
N VAL A 283 19.89 -17.55 11.47
CA VAL A 283 19.97 -18.80 12.26
C VAL A 283 19.30 -19.93 11.51
#